data_343deb3964b3c3c329837953fc30b042
#
_entry.id   343deb3964b3c3c329837953fc30b042
#
_cell.length_a   1.000
_cell.length_b   1.000
_cell.length_c   1.000
_cell.angle_alpha   90.00
_cell.angle_beta   90.00
_cell.angle_gamma   90.00
#
_symmetry.space_group_name_H-M   'P 1'
#
loop_
_entity.id
_entity.type
_entity.pdbx_description
1 polymer ?
#
loop_
_entity_poly.entity_id
_entity_poly.type
_entity_poly.pdbx_seq_one_letter_code
_entity_poly.pdbx_strand_id
1 'polypeptide(L)'
;MNIQSQKKVIDRSSGIGGSDANLLVAGKWKELYEIKKGLVEEDLSFVLPVQLGIHTESFNREWFTAQTDLPVQECEYTLMHKKYDYILANIDGYVLNENLKPMGVFEAKHTNMMTKEDTIIEKYYPQVQHYMMVSNT
;
A
#
# COMPACT_ATOMS: atom_id res chain seq x y z
N MET A 1 -16.02 12.82 -19.59
CA MET A 1 -16.12 11.37 -19.34
C MET A 1 -14.86 10.93 -18.63
N ASN A 2 -14.89 10.86 -17.30
CA ASN A 2 -13.74 10.37 -16.51
C ASN A 2 -13.71 8.85 -16.60
N ILE A 3 -12.89 8.34 -17.48
CA ILE A 3 -12.46 6.94 -17.41
C ILE A 3 -11.48 6.88 -16.25
N GLN A 4 -11.99 6.65 -15.05
CA GLN A 4 -11.16 6.12 -13.97
C GLN A 4 -10.72 4.73 -14.45
N SER A 5 -9.45 4.60 -14.80
CA SER A 5 -8.85 3.29 -15.03
C SER A 5 -9.04 2.50 -13.73
N GLN A 6 -9.96 1.55 -13.74
CA GLN A 6 -10.19 0.71 -12.58
C GLN A 6 -8.92 -0.11 -12.39
N LYS A 7 -8.20 0.20 -11.32
CA LYS A 7 -7.06 -0.60 -10.86
C LYS A 7 -7.49 -2.08 -10.88
N LYS A 8 -6.80 -2.91 -11.64
CA LYS A 8 -7.11 -4.34 -11.73
C LYS A 8 -6.72 -5.02 -10.44
N VAL A 9 -7.60 -4.94 -9.46
CA VAL A 9 -7.39 -5.43 -8.10
C VAL A 9 -7.84 -6.88 -8.01
N ILE A 10 -6.90 -7.76 -7.63
CA ILE A 10 -7.24 -9.12 -7.20
C ILE A 10 -7.99 -9.02 -5.86
N ASP A 11 -8.98 -9.88 -5.66
CA ASP A 11 -9.73 -9.92 -4.41
C ASP A 11 -8.78 -10.09 -3.21
N ARG A 12 -8.84 -9.15 -2.27
CA ARG A 12 -8.01 -9.13 -1.07
C ARG A 12 -8.21 -10.34 -0.16
N SER A 13 -9.36 -11.01 -0.25
CA SER A 13 -9.63 -12.26 0.48
C SER A 13 -8.82 -13.46 -0.03
N SER A 14 -8.33 -13.38 -1.27
CA SER A 14 -7.58 -14.48 -1.93
C SER A 14 -6.12 -14.58 -1.50
N GLY A 15 -5.60 -13.61 -0.73
CA GLY A 15 -4.19 -13.62 -0.35
C GLY A 15 -3.84 -12.66 0.79
N ILE A 16 -2.54 -12.58 1.06
CA ILE A 16 -1.94 -11.72 2.09
C ILE A 16 -1.38 -10.48 1.42
N GLY A 17 -1.92 -9.32 1.76
CA GLY A 17 -1.46 -8.02 1.28
C GLY A 17 -0.52 -7.31 2.26
N GLY A 18 -0.03 -6.12 1.87
CA GLY A 18 0.91 -5.37 2.70
C GLY A 18 0.34 -4.92 4.04
N SER A 19 -0.91 -4.43 4.09
CA SER A 19 -1.56 -4.06 5.36
C SER A 19 -1.77 -5.27 6.29
N ASP A 20 -1.95 -6.46 5.72
CA ASP A 20 -2.06 -7.71 6.49
C ASP A 20 -0.73 -8.06 7.18
N ALA A 21 0.41 -7.72 6.56
CA ALA A 21 1.72 -7.91 7.17
C ALA A 21 1.87 -7.14 8.49
N ASN A 22 1.29 -5.94 8.58
CA ASN A 22 1.27 -5.16 9.83
C ASN A 22 0.51 -5.90 10.94
N LEU A 23 -0.63 -6.51 10.62
CA LEU A 23 -1.42 -7.30 11.58
C LEU A 23 -0.67 -8.56 12.02
N LEU A 24 -0.04 -9.26 11.08
CA LEU A 24 0.73 -10.48 11.37
C LEU A 24 1.90 -10.21 12.32
N VAL A 25 2.68 -9.17 12.06
CA VAL A 25 3.81 -8.78 12.92
C VAL A 25 3.34 -8.30 14.29
N ALA A 26 2.18 -7.64 14.35
CA ALA A 26 1.55 -7.22 15.61
C ALA A 26 0.92 -8.38 16.40
N GLY A 27 0.96 -9.62 15.90
CA GLY A 27 0.36 -10.79 16.55
C GLY A 27 -1.17 -10.86 16.45
N LYS A 28 -1.80 -10.05 15.59
CA LYS A 28 -3.26 -9.98 15.41
C LYS A 28 -3.78 -11.00 14.39
N TRP A 29 -3.36 -12.23 14.53
CA TRP A 29 -3.65 -13.29 13.55
C TRP A 29 -5.11 -13.69 13.51
N LYS A 30 -5.79 -13.69 14.66
CA LYS A 30 -7.22 -13.97 14.74
C LYS A 30 -8.04 -12.90 14.00
N GLU A 31 -7.72 -11.62 14.24
CA GLU A 31 -8.36 -10.49 13.56
C GLU A 31 -8.19 -10.61 12.04
N LEU A 32 -6.97 -10.88 11.56
CA LEU A 32 -6.71 -11.07 10.14
C LEU A 32 -7.51 -12.25 9.57
N TYR A 33 -7.55 -13.39 10.27
CA TYR A 33 -8.33 -14.56 9.85
C TYR A 33 -9.81 -14.22 9.70
N GLU A 34 -10.39 -13.52 10.68
CA GLU A 34 -11.81 -13.12 10.66
C GLU A 34 -12.11 -12.20 9.49
N ILE A 35 -11.23 -11.24 9.20
CA ILE A 35 -11.34 -10.33 8.03
C ILE A 35 -11.28 -11.14 6.73
N LYS A 36 -10.29 -12.03 6.58
CA LYS A 36 -10.11 -12.83 5.35
C LYS A 36 -11.25 -13.82 5.09
N LYS A 37 -11.90 -14.29 6.13
CA LYS A 37 -13.08 -15.16 6.03
C LYS A 37 -14.39 -14.40 5.85
N GLY A 38 -14.37 -13.07 5.85
CA GLY A 38 -15.58 -12.25 5.75
C GLY A 38 -16.47 -12.33 6.98
N LEU A 39 -15.93 -12.73 8.14
CA LEU A 39 -16.66 -12.79 9.41
C LEU A 39 -16.83 -11.40 10.03
N VAL A 40 -16.01 -10.45 9.64
CA VAL A 40 -16.05 -9.04 10.04
C VAL A 40 -16.02 -8.19 8.77
N GLU A 41 -16.99 -7.31 8.60
CA GLU A 41 -17.00 -6.31 7.54
C GLU A 41 -16.24 -5.06 8.00
N GLU A 42 -15.22 -4.68 7.26
CA GLU A 42 -14.56 -3.36 7.40
C GLU A 42 -15.20 -2.38 6.41
N ASP A 43 -16.15 -1.60 6.86
CA ASP A 43 -16.63 -0.46 6.08
C ASP A 43 -15.75 0.76 6.35
N LEU A 44 -14.81 1.02 5.44
CA LEU A 44 -13.90 2.15 5.51
C LEU A 44 -14.40 3.40 4.77
N SER A 45 -15.61 3.37 4.21
CA SER A 45 -16.15 4.46 3.40
C SER A 45 -16.36 5.77 4.19
N PHE A 46 -16.56 5.68 5.50
CA PHE A 46 -16.72 6.84 6.38
C PHE A 46 -15.47 7.15 7.22
N VAL A 47 -14.35 6.46 6.98
CA VAL A 47 -13.09 6.72 7.70
C VAL A 47 -12.29 7.80 6.96
N LEU A 48 -12.38 9.04 7.43
CA LEU A 48 -11.80 10.20 6.77
C LEU A 48 -10.32 10.04 6.38
N PRO A 49 -9.40 9.54 7.23
CA PRO A 49 -8.00 9.34 6.81
C PRO A 49 -7.85 8.39 5.63
N VAL A 50 -8.69 7.36 5.52
CA VAL A 50 -8.69 6.42 4.39
C VAL A 50 -9.18 7.11 3.13
N GLN A 51 -10.27 7.87 3.21
CA GLN A 51 -10.81 8.61 2.08
C GLN A 51 -9.86 9.70 1.59
N LEU A 52 -9.21 10.41 2.51
CA LEU A 52 -8.15 11.38 2.16
C LEU A 52 -6.99 10.67 1.46
N GLY A 53 -6.57 9.49 1.93
CA GLY A 53 -5.53 8.70 1.28
C GLY A 53 -5.85 8.40 -0.18
N ILE A 54 -7.07 7.92 -0.45
CA ILE A 54 -7.53 7.60 -1.80
C ILE A 54 -7.56 8.86 -2.69
N HIS A 55 -8.12 9.95 -2.20
CA HIS A 55 -8.29 11.18 -2.99
C HIS A 55 -7.00 11.97 -3.22
N THR A 56 -6.00 11.83 -2.34
CA THR A 56 -4.73 12.56 -2.44
C THR A 56 -3.58 11.70 -2.95
N GLU A 57 -3.82 10.49 -3.39
CA GLU A 57 -2.76 9.57 -3.83
C GLU A 57 -1.94 10.15 -5.00
N SER A 58 -2.59 10.69 -6.03
CA SER A 58 -1.89 11.35 -7.15
C SER A 58 -1.11 12.58 -6.70
N PHE A 59 -1.72 13.42 -5.87
CA PHE A 59 -1.05 14.58 -5.30
C PHE A 59 0.19 14.19 -4.49
N ASN A 60 0.12 13.15 -3.69
CA ASN A 60 1.25 12.69 -2.88
C ASN A 60 2.42 12.22 -3.76
N ARG A 61 2.16 11.53 -4.89
CA ARG A 61 3.18 11.16 -5.87
C ARG A 61 3.84 12.39 -6.51
N GLU A 62 3.03 13.35 -6.95
CA GLU A 62 3.52 14.60 -7.55
C GLU A 62 4.34 15.41 -6.55
N TRP A 63 3.85 15.53 -5.32
CA TRP A 63 4.54 16.25 -4.24
C TRP A 63 5.90 15.63 -3.91
N PHE A 64 5.96 14.31 -3.78
CA PHE A 64 7.21 13.59 -3.55
C PHE A 64 8.21 13.84 -4.69
N THR A 65 7.77 13.73 -5.93
CA THR A 65 8.61 14.02 -7.10
C THR A 65 9.13 15.45 -7.07
N ALA A 66 8.28 16.42 -6.76
CA ALA A 66 8.68 17.83 -6.67
C ALA A 66 9.69 18.12 -5.55
N GLN A 67 9.67 17.36 -4.46
CA GLN A 67 10.60 17.53 -3.33
C GLN A 67 11.93 16.79 -3.51
N THR A 68 11.95 15.72 -4.30
CA THR A 68 13.10 14.80 -4.37
C THR A 68 13.76 14.72 -5.74
N ASP A 69 13.13 15.26 -6.78
CA ASP A 69 13.47 15.07 -8.20
C ASP A 69 13.44 13.60 -8.66
N LEU A 70 12.83 12.71 -7.85
CA LEU A 70 12.66 11.30 -8.18
C LEU A 70 11.24 11.06 -8.70
N PRO A 71 11.07 10.65 -9.97
CA PRO A 71 9.75 10.37 -10.52
C PRO A 71 9.08 9.19 -9.82
N VAL A 72 7.78 9.28 -9.59
CA VAL A 72 6.96 8.19 -9.09
C VAL A 72 5.98 7.74 -10.16
N GLN A 73 6.08 6.48 -10.57
CA GLN A 73 5.16 5.84 -11.49
C GLN A 73 4.06 5.12 -10.71
N GLU A 74 2.80 5.42 -11.03
CA GLU A 74 1.65 4.72 -10.47
C GLU A 74 1.66 3.23 -10.83
N CYS A 75 1.25 2.38 -9.89
CA CYS A 75 1.03 0.96 -10.12
C CYS A 75 -0.47 0.67 -10.19
N GLU A 76 -0.99 0.43 -11.39
CA GLU A 76 -2.42 0.25 -11.67
C GLU A 76 -2.91 -1.19 -11.46
N TYR A 77 -2.06 -2.11 -11.02
CA TYR A 77 -2.39 -3.51 -10.87
C TYR A 77 -1.89 -4.11 -9.57
N THR A 78 -2.53 -5.20 -9.13
CA THR A 78 -2.05 -5.98 -8.00
C THR A 78 -0.82 -6.78 -8.40
N LEU A 79 0.25 -6.63 -7.65
CA LEU A 79 1.45 -7.44 -7.78
C LEU A 79 1.25 -8.78 -7.07
N MET A 80 1.88 -9.82 -7.60
CA MET A 80 1.86 -11.16 -7.03
C MET A 80 3.29 -11.67 -6.88
N HIS A 81 3.60 -12.27 -5.73
CA HIS A 81 4.92 -12.83 -5.50
C HIS A 81 5.19 -14.00 -6.45
N LYS A 82 6.39 -14.05 -7.05
CA LYS A 82 6.73 -15.02 -8.12
C LYS A 82 6.62 -16.50 -7.71
N LYS A 83 6.83 -16.80 -6.43
CA LYS A 83 6.82 -18.18 -5.91
C LYS A 83 5.55 -18.51 -5.13
N TYR A 84 4.96 -17.53 -4.46
CA TYR A 84 3.82 -17.71 -3.57
C TYR A 84 2.66 -16.83 -4.06
N ASP A 85 1.76 -17.39 -4.83
CA ASP A 85 0.66 -16.71 -5.49
C ASP A 85 -0.37 -16.06 -4.53
N TYR A 86 -0.41 -16.52 -3.28
CA TYR A 86 -1.22 -15.94 -2.23
C TYR A 86 -0.57 -14.71 -1.54
N ILE A 87 0.65 -14.33 -1.91
CA ILE A 87 1.32 -13.11 -1.40
C ILE A 87 1.16 -12.02 -2.44
N LEU A 88 0.35 -11.01 -2.09
CA LEU A 88 -0.11 -9.95 -2.97
C LEU A 88 0.38 -8.58 -2.49
N ALA A 89 0.52 -7.62 -3.40
CA ALA A 89 0.82 -6.24 -3.06
C ALA A 89 0.07 -5.26 -3.96
N ASN A 90 -0.53 -4.23 -3.33
CA ASN A 90 -1.10 -3.06 -3.99
C ASN A 90 -0.29 -1.85 -3.51
N ILE A 91 0.70 -1.46 -4.28
CA ILE A 91 1.56 -0.31 -3.97
C ILE A 91 0.98 0.96 -4.59
N ASP A 92 1.24 2.11 -3.97
CA ASP A 92 0.81 3.41 -4.49
C ASP A 92 1.66 3.86 -5.69
N GLY A 93 2.87 3.32 -5.83
CA GLY A 93 3.73 3.55 -6.98
C GLY A 93 5.14 2.98 -6.83
N TYR A 94 5.90 3.15 -7.90
CA TYR A 94 7.34 2.88 -7.95
C TYR A 94 8.13 4.19 -7.99
N VAL A 95 9.11 4.33 -7.12
CA VAL A 95 10.13 5.37 -7.27
C VAL A 95 11.08 4.95 -8.36
N LEU A 96 11.34 5.82 -9.33
CA LEU A 96 12.21 5.54 -10.47
C LEU A 96 13.57 6.22 -10.31
N ASN A 97 14.60 5.55 -10.81
CA ASN A 97 15.94 6.13 -10.91
C ASN A 97 16.08 6.99 -12.19
N GLU A 98 17.27 7.56 -12.42
CA GLU A 98 17.60 8.40 -13.58
C GLU A 98 17.37 7.70 -14.94
N ASN A 99 17.43 6.37 -14.96
CA ASN A 99 17.17 5.55 -16.16
C ASN A 99 15.70 5.12 -16.28
N LEU A 100 14.80 5.70 -15.48
CA LEU A 100 13.37 5.38 -15.41
C LEU A 100 13.09 3.92 -15.04
N LYS A 101 13.98 3.30 -14.26
CA LYS A 101 13.81 1.94 -13.74
C LYS A 101 13.35 1.99 -12.28
N PRO A 102 12.46 1.09 -11.87
CA PRO A 102 12.07 0.97 -10.46
C PRO A 102 13.28 0.77 -9.55
N MET A 103 13.41 1.60 -8.51
CA MET A 103 14.43 1.52 -7.49
C MET A 103 13.89 1.39 -6.08
N GLY A 104 12.58 1.55 -5.92
CA GLY A 104 11.92 1.44 -4.64
C GLY A 104 10.40 1.50 -4.77
N VAL A 105 9.71 1.18 -3.69
CA VAL A 105 8.26 1.35 -3.59
C VAL A 105 7.90 2.70 -3.00
N PHE A 106 6.80 3.26 -3.45
CA PHE A 106 6.18 4.46 -2.88
C PHE A 106 4.90 4.07 -2.17
N GLU A 107 4.75 4.53 -0.93
CA GLU A 107 3.55 4.35 -0.11
C GLU A 107 3.26 5.64 0.64
N ALA A 108 2.06 6.17 0.47
CA ALA A 108 1.60 7.37 1.16
C ALA A 108 0.66 7.02 2.31
N LYS A 109 0.83 7.68 3.45
CA LYS A 109 -0.01 7.48 4.64
C LYS A 109 -0.49 8.81 5.20
N HIS A 110 -1.78 8.90 5.47
CA HIS A 110 -2.36 9.97 6.27
C HIS A 110 -2.34 9.59 7.74
N THR A 111 -1.72 10.42 8.56
CA THR A 111 -1.61 10.21 10.01
C THR A 111 -2.03 11.46 10.77
N ASN A 112 -2.27 11.29 12.07
CA ASN A 112 -2.54 12.42 12.95
C ASN A 112 -1.24 13.24 13.14
N MET A 113 -1.34 14.56 13.12
CA MET A 113 -0.23 15.50 13.34
C MET A 113 0.56 15.25 14.65
N MET A 114 -0.10 14.69 15.65
CA MET A 114 0.52 14.39 16.94
C MET A 114 1.25 13.04 16.97
N THR A 115 1.16 12.24 15.93
CA THR A 115 1.83 10.95 15.86
C THR A 115 3.31 11.16 15.54
N LYS A 116 4.18 10.60 16.39
CA LYS A 116 5.63 10.69 16.18
C LYS A 116 6.06 9.90 14.95
N GLU A 117 7.04 10.40 14.23
CA GLU A 117 7.57 9.78 13.01
C GLU A 117 8.04 8.34 13.25
N ASP A 118 8.80 8.09 14.32
CA ASP A 118 9.27 6.73 14.67
C ASP A 118 8.10 5.74 14.84
N THR A 119 7.00 6.17 15.45
CA THR A 119 5.81 5.35 15.62
C THR A 119 5.15 5.01 14.28
N ILE A 120 5.16 5.94 13.34
CA ILE A 120 4.65 5.74 11.98
C ILE A 120 5.53 4.72 11.25
N ILE A 121 6.85 4.90 11.31
CA ILE A 121 7.82 4.00 10.70
C ILE A 121 7.65 2.58 11.25
N GLU A 122 7.66 2.40 12.55
CA GLU A 122 7.48 1.07 13.17
C GLU A 122 6.17 0.40 12.75
N LYS A 123 5.06 1.16 12.72
CA LYS A 123 3.74 0.64 12.39
C LYS A 123 3.66 0.13 10.95
N TYR A 124 4.26 0.84 10.01
CA TYR A 124 4.13 0.55 8.57
C TYR A 124 5.34 -0.15 7.97
N TYR A 125 6.41 -0.33 8.74
CA TYR A 125 7.62 -1.03 8.30
C TYR A 125 7.35 -2.43 7.72
N PRO A 126 6.54 -3.30 8.36
CA PRO A 126 6.23 -4.61 7.79
C PRO A 126 5.53 -4.52 6.44
N GLN A 127 4.64 -3.57 6.25
CA GLN A 127 3.94 -3.33 4.98
C GLN A 127 4.91 -2.96 3.86
N VAL A 128 5.83 -2.05 4.12
CA VAL A 128 6.81 -1.60 3.13
C VAL A 128 7.77 -2.74 2.77
N GLN A 129 8.25 -3.50 3.75
CA GLN A 129 9.10 -4.67 3.51
C GLN A 129 8.39 -5.75 2.68
N HIS A 130 7.11 -5.98 2.96
CA HIS A 130 6.27 -6.89 2.18
C HIS A 130 6.17 -6.41 0.71
N TYR A 131 5.96 -5.13 0.50
CA TYR A 131 5.90 -4.55 -0.85
C TYR A 131 7.21 -4.69 -1.62
N MET A 132 8.34 -4.40 -0.97
CA MET A 132 9.67 -4.56 -1.58
C MET A 132 9.93 -6.03 -1.94
N MET A 133 9.55 -6.97 -1.09
CA MET A 133 9.67 -8.41 -1.35
C MET A 133 8.85 -8.83 -2.58
N VAL A 134 7.61 -8.37 -2.70
CA VAL A 134 6.72 -8.75 -3.80
C VAL A 134 7.11 -8.06 -5.11
N SER A 135 7.50 -6.79 -5.06
CA SER A 135 7.90 -6.01 -6.23
C SER A 135 9.33 -6.32 -6.70
N ASN A 136 10.14 -6.93 -5.85
CA ASN A 136 11.56 -7.18 -6.08
C ASN A 136 12.36 -5.87 -6.31
N THR A 137 12.06 -4.86 -5.52
CA THR A 137 12.72 -3.54 -5.55
C THR A 137 13.37 -3.20 -4.21
#